data_83185b2b1ac3aab187c1a1ca0f036378
#
_entry.id   83185b2b1ac3aab187c1a1ca0f036378
#
_cell.length_a   1.000
_cell.length_b   1.000
_cell.length_c   1.000
_cell.angle_alpha   90.00
_cell.angle_beta   90.00
_cell.angle_gamma   90.00
#
_symmetry.space_group_name_H-M   'P 1'
#
loop_
_entity.id
_entity.type
_entity.pdbx_description
1 polymer ?
#
loop_
_entity_poly.entity_id
_entity_poly.type
_entity_poly.pdbx_seq_one_letter_code
_entity_poly.pdbx_strand_id
1 'polypeptide(L)'
;MSDVTSKDRTTIAYDQTGSGPAVVIVGCVLGDRSQQAPLAALLASRFTVFNYDRRGHGASGNTEPYAVEREFEDLDAILDAAGGSAYVYGTSGPGVLALYAAGGGLAPKIKKLAIWEPPFILEGSGRQAPKDYKRRLTSLMAEGRRGDMVELFFVEAVGMPAELVAQMRQAPWWSAQEEMAPTLIQNAEFMGDFSMPAERVAKVTTPTLVIDGGETPWLSYAARAVANTLPHAERRTISGQPHNVAPEAMAPVLEEYFSS
;
A
#
# COMPACT_ATOMS: atom_id res chain seq x y z
N MET A 1 -9.26 -6.43 18.25
CA MET A 1 -9.47 -5.19 17.46
C MET A 1 -9.41 -4.01 18.41
N SER A 2 -8.60 -3.02 18.08
CA SER A 2 -8.44 -1.74 18.78
C SER A 2 -8.61 -0.62 17.77
N ASP A 3 -8.65 0.63 18.22
CA ASP A 3 -8.69 1.79 17.35
C ASP A 3 -7.84 2.94 17.88
N VAL A 4 -7.50 3.87 17.01
CA VAL A 4 -6.92 5.18 17.32
C VAL A 4 -7.74 6.26 16.63
N THR A 5 -7.65 7.47 17.14
CA THR A 5 -8.28 8.64 16.54
C THR A 5 -7.23 9.44 15.77
N SER A 6 -7.42 9.56 14.46
CA SER A 6 -6.61 10.41 13.59
C SER A 6 -6.84 11.90 13.92
N LYS A 7 -5.98 12.77 13.41
CA LYS A 7 -6.01 14.21 13.70
C LYS A 7 -7.31 14.89 13.27
N ASP A 8 -7.96 14.42 12.22
CA ASP A 8 -9.26 14.88 11.75
C ASP A 8 -10.45 14.20 12.44
N ARG A 9 -10.19 13.41 13.51
CA ARG A 9 -11.13 12.62 14.30
C ARG A 9 -11.65 11.37 13.59
N THR A 10 -11.07 10.97 12.48
CA THR A 10 -11.38 9.66 11.86
C THR A 10 -10.89 8.55 12.77
N THR A 11 -11.77 7.57 13.04
CA THR A 11 -11.40 6.35 13.77
C THR A 11 -10.66 5.40 12.85
N ILE A 12 -9.47 4.96 13.23
CA ILE A 12 -8.63 4.02 12.47
C ILE A 12 -8.50 2.73 13.27
N ALA A 13 -9.11 1.67 12.74
CA ALA A 13 -9.14 0.35 13.35
C ALA A 13 -7.87 -0.44 13.05
N TYR A 14 -7.35 -1.18 14.03
CA TYR A 14 -6.19 -2.04 13.86
C TYR A 14 -6.26 -3.29 14.73
N ASP A 15 -5.48 -4.29 14.36
CA ASP A 15 -5.16 -5.44 15.20
C ASP A 15 -3.70 -5.35 15.63
N GLN A 16 -3.44 -5.69 16.90
CA GLN A 16 -2.10 -5.81 17.46
C GLN A 16 -1.85 -7.26 17.83
N THR A 17 -0.73 -7.82 17.36
CA THR A 17 -0.34 -9.21 17.65
C THR A 17 1.16 -9.31 17.93
N GLY A 18 1.54 -10.34 18.69
CA GLY A 18 2.95 -10.62 19.00
C GLY A 18 3.57 -9.74 20.08
N SER A 19 4.88 -9.82 20.19
CA SER A 19 5.69 -9.06 21.15
C SER A 19 7.10 -8.81 20.58
N GLY A 20 7.69 -7.66 20.92
CA GLY A 20 9.01 -7.25 20.41
C GLY A 20 8.97 -5.86 19.78
N PRO A 21 9.97 -5.50 18.96
CA PRO A 21 9.98 -4.23 18.25
C PRO A 21 8.72 -4.04 17.38
N ALA A 22 8.20 -2.81 17.30
CA ALA A 22 6.98 -2.55 16.57
C ALA A 22 7.17 -2.58 15.05
N VAL A 23 6.22 -3.22 14.35
CA VAL A 23 6.07 -3.21 12.89
C VAL A 23 4.66 -2.75 12.54
N VAL A 24 4.53 -1.77 11.66
CA VAL A 24 3.25 -1.32 11.10
C VAL A 24 3.12 -1.83 9.68
N ILE A 25 2.00 -2.47 9.37
CA ILE A 25 1.66 -2.93 8.01
C ILE A 25 0.66 -1.94 7.41
N VAL A 26 1.05 -1.29 6.30
CA VAL A 26 0.18 -0.43 5.50
C VAL A 26 -0.49 -1.27 4.42
N GLY A 27 -1.77 -1.54 4.62
CA GLY A 27 -2.52 -2.55 3.89
C GLY A 27 -2.86 -2.23 2.44
N CYS A 28 -3.66 -3.07 1.84
CA CYS A 28 -3.90 -3.20 0.41
C CYS A 28 -4.84 -2.13 -0.19
N VAL A 29 -4.90 -2.09 -1.52
CA VAL A 29 -5.97 -1.43 -2.29
C VAL A 29 -7.14 -2.42 -2.42
N LEU A 30 -8.39 -1.96 -2.28
CA LEU A 30 -9.61 -2.79 -2.32
C LEU A 30 -9.56 -3.98 -1.34
N GLY A 31 -8.99 -3.78 -0.16
CA GLY A 31 -8.91 -4.80 0.87
C GLY A 31 -8.85 -4.19 2.26
N ASP A 32 -9.16 -4.98 3.25
CA ASP A 32 -9.00 -4.64 4.65
C ASP A 32 -7.78 -5.36 5.27
N ARG A 33 -7.55 -5.13 6.56
CA ARG A 33 -6.43 -5.71 7.30
C ARG A 33 -6.43 -7.25 7.34
N SER A 34 -7.57 -7.91 7.06
CA SER A 34 -7.63 -9.38 7.02
C SER A 34 -6.73 -9.97 5.93
N GLN A 35 -6.51 -9.24 4.83
CA GLN A 35 -5.62 -9.69 3.76
C GLN A 35 -4.15 -9.78 4.21
N GLN A 36 -3.73 -8.95 5.16
CA GLN A 36 -2.37 -8.97 5.72
C GLN A 36 -2.26 -9.77 7.02
N ALA A 37 -3.38 -10.31 7.54
CA ALA A 37 -3.39 -11.08 8.78
C ALA A 37 -2.46 -12.31 8.76
N PRO A 38 -2.33 -13.09 7.65
CA PRO A 38 -1.37 -14.18 7.59
C PRO A 38 0.08 -13.72 7.74
N LEU A 39 0.48 -12.62 7.09
CA LEU A 39 1.82 -12.04 7.25
C LEU A 39 2.04 -11.51 8.68
N ALA A 40 1.04 -10.82 9.23
CA ALA A 40 1.09 -10.32 10.61
C ALA A 40 1.28 -11.45 11.61
N ALA A 41 0.61 -12.60 11.41
CA ALA A 41 0.74 -13.77 12.28
C ALA A 41 2.17 -14.38 12.24
N LEU A 42 2.80 -14.44 11.08
CA LEU A 42 4.18 -14.92 10.94
C LEU A 42 5.17 -13.99 11.65
N LEU A 43 5.06 -12.67 11.41
CA LEU A 43 5.93 -11.66 12.02
C LEU A 43 5.74 -11.55 13.54
N ALA A 44 4.58 -11.92 14.08
CA ALA A 44 4.24 -11.84 15.51
C ALA A 44 5.14 -12.70 16.41
N SER A 45 5.89 -13.64 15.84
CA SER A 45 6.89 -14.44 16.56
C SER A 45 8.10 -13.61 17.04
N ARG A 46 8.38 -12.47 16.41
CA ARG A 46 9.54 -11.60 16.66
C ARG A 46 9.22 -10.13 16.89
N PHE A 47 8.03 -9.70 16.47
CA PHE A 47 7.62 -8.30 16.46
C PHE A 47 6.26 -8.10 17.11
N THR A 48 6.01 -6.89 17.58
CA THR A 48 4.66 -6.42 17.85
C THR A 48 4.12 -5.82 16.56
N VAL A 49 3.17 -6.49 15.93
CA VAL A 49 2.64 -6.10 14.61
C VAL A 49 1.35 -5.31 14.76
N PHE A 50 1.31 -4.13 14.18
CA PHE A 50 0.15 -3.26 14.04
C PHE A 50 -0.34 -3.33 12.60
N ASN A 51 -1.44 -4.05 12.39
CA ASN A 51 -2.06 -4.24 11.07
C ASN A 51 -3.38 -3.48 11.05
N TYR A 52 -3.46 -2.37 10.31
CA TYR A 52 -4.58 -1.44 10.36
C TYR A 52 -5.37 -1.37 9.06
N ASP A 53 -6.65 -1.04 9.17
CA ASP A 53 -7.46 -0.64 8.03
C ASP A 53 -7.16 0.82 7.70
N ARG A 54 -6.78 1.11 6.47
CA ARG A 54 -6.70 2.49 5.99
C ARG A 54 -8.08 3.15 6.05
N ARG A 55 -8.13 4.49 6.11
CA ARG A 55 -9.41 5.21 6.06
C ARG A 55 -10.29 4.74 4.89
N GLY A 56 -11.57 4.59 5.12
CA GLY A 56 -12.53 4.07 4.14
C GLY A 56 -12.46 2.57 3.86
N HIS A 57 -11.61 1.82 4.58
CA HIS A 57 -11.47 0.37 4.44
C HIS A 57 -11.89 -0.32 5.74
N GLY A 58 -12.43 -1.53 5.61
CA GLY A 58 -12.75 -2.40 6.75
C GLY A 58 -13.57 -1.72 7.83
N ALA A 59 -13.03 -1.68 9.05
CA ALA A 59 -13.67 -1.06 10.21
C ALA A 59 -13.24 0.39 10.48
N SER A 60 -12.37 0.96 9.66
CA SER A 60 -11.96 2.35 9.77
C SER A 60 -13.00 3.30 9.18
N GLY A 61 -13.13 4.46 9.80
CA GLY A 61 -13.96 5.56 9.31
C GLY A 61 -13.39 6.21 8.03
N ASN A 62 -14.19 7.11 7.47
CA ASN A 62 -13.78 7.98 6.36
C ASN A 62 -14.39 9.36 6.55
N THR A 63 -13.57 10.37 6.77
CA THR A 63 -14.02 11.76 6.97
C THR A 63 -13.66 12.59 5.73
N GLU A 64 -14.67 13.23 5.17
CA GLU A 64 -14.51 14.14 4.04
C GLU A 64 -14.23 15.59 4.51
N PRO A 65 -13.52 16.42 3.74
CA PRO A 65 -12.93 16.06 2.44
C PRO A 65 -11.65 15.22 2.58
N TYR A 66 -11.46 14.27 1.64
CA TYR A 66 -10.22 13.50 1.57
C TYR A 66 -9.04 14.39 1.13
N ALA A 67 -7.89 14.15 1.75
CA ALA A 67 -6.59 14.64 1.31
C ALA A 67 -5.53 13.58 1.63
N VAL A 68 -4.47 13.51 0.84
CA VAL A 68 -3.39 12.52 1.03
C VAL A 68 -2.73 12.67 2.41
N GLU A 69 -2.64 13.90 2.91
CA GLU A 69 -2.10 14.22 4.24
C GLU A 69 -2.89 13.56 5.38
N ARG A 70 -4.18 13.27 5.18
CA ARG A 70 -5.01 12.55 6.16
C ARG A 70 -4.53 11.11 6.34
N GLU A 71 -4.07 10.46 5.28
CA GLU A 71 -3.47 9.12 5.37
C GLU A 71 -2.12 9.15 6.14
N PHE A 72 -1.36 10.24 6.02
CA PHE A 72 -0.15 10.41 6.81
C PHE A 72 -0.47 10.63 8.29
N GLU A 73 -1.52 11.37 8.60
CA GLU A 73 -2.01 11.57 9.96
C GLU A 73 -2.55 10.26 10.57
N ASP A 74 -3.15 9.39 9.78
CA ASP A 74 -3.57 8.05 10.21
C ASP A 74 -2.37 7.17 10.56
N LEU A 75 -1.38 7.14 9.65
CA LEU A 75 -0.14 6.40 9.91
C LEU A 75 0.60 6.96 11.13
N ASP A 76 0.60 8.28 11.33
CA ASP A 76 1.17 8.95 12.50
C ASP A 76 0.50 8.47 13.80
N ALA A 77 -0.83 8.42 13.83
CA ALA A 77 -1.60 7.93 14.98
C ALA A 77 -1.31 6.44 15.28
N ILE A 78 -1.17 5.62 14.26
CA ILE A 78 -0.78 4.19 14.42
C ILE A 78 0.67 4.09 14.93
N LEU A 79 1.60 4.91 14.44
CA LEU A 79 2.98 4.95 14.93
C LEU A 79 3.05 5.39 16.40
N ASP A 80 2.20 6.34 16.82
CA ASP A 80 2.10 6.75 18.22
C ASP A 80 1.55 5.60 19.10
N ALA A 81 0.54 4.88 18.65
CA ALA A 81 0.03 3.69 19.33
C ALA A 81 1.11 2.56 19.40
N ALA A 82 2.00 2.52 18.43
CA ALA A 82 3.13 1.58 18.39
C ALA A 82 4.32 2.01 19.28
N GLY A 83 4.16 3.06 20.09
CA GLY A 83 5.19 3.55 21.01
C GLY A 83 6.06 4.67 20.44
N GLY A 84 5.57 5.41 19.44
CA GLY A 84 6.19 6.60 18.86
C GLY A 84 7.16 6.33 17.71
N SER A 85 7.60 5.09 17.50
CA SER A 85 8.39 4.72 16.32
C SER A 85 8.33 3.22 16.03
N ALA A 86 8.30 2.86 14.73
CA ALA A 86 8.21 1.49 14.28
C ALA A 86 8.97 1.25 12.97
N TYR A 87 9.15 -0.01 12.63
CA TYR A 87 9.38 -0.43 11.25
C TYR A 87 8.07 -0.35 10.47
N VAL A 88 8.14 -0.04 9.18
CA VAL A 88 6.93 0.07 8.35
C VAL A 88 7.09 -0.82 7.11
N TYR A 89 6.07 -1.62 6.83
CA TYR A 89 5.95 -2.38 5.59
C TYR A 89 4.71 -1.93 4.81
N GLY A 90 4.87 -1.66 3.53
CA GLY A 90 3.76 -1.32 2.64
C GLY A 90 3.82 -2.07 1.33
N THR A 91 2.65 -2.46 0.81
CA THR A 91 2.53 -3.22 -0.45
C THR A 91 1.89 -2.37 -1.53
N SER A 92 2.45 -2.39 -2.76
CA SER A 92 1.87 -1.74 -3.93
C SER A 92 1.63 -0.22 -3.72
N GLY A 93 0.45 0.31 -4.08
CA GLY A 93 0.07 1.70 -3.84
C GLY A 93 0.22 2.16 -2.38
N PRO A 94 -0.29 1.44 -1.37
CA PRO A 94 -0.02 1.72 0.05
C PRO A 94 1.47 1.74 0.42
N GLY A 95 2.32 0.97 -0.26
CA GLY A 95 3.78 1.10 -0.12
C GLY A 95 4.30 2.46 -0.61
N VAL A 96 3.74 2.99 -1.70
CA VAL A 96 4.02 4.35 -2.18
C VAL A 96 3.53 5.40 -1.18
N LEU A 97 2.35 5.19 -0.58
CA LEU A 97 1.82 6.06 0.46
C LEU A 97 2.78 6.14 1.66
N ALA A 98 3.27 4.99 2.14
CA ALA A 98 4.25 4.91 3.24
C ALA A 98 5.58 5.61 2.87
N LEU A 99 6.04 5.45 1.62
CA LEU A 99 7.21 6.14 1.09
C LEU A 99 7.02 7.67 1.12
N TYR A 100 5.84 8.15 0.70
CA TYR A 100 5.52 9.58 0.72
C TYR A 100 5.39 10.14 2.13
N ALA A 101 4.82 9.37 3.06
CA ALA A 101 4.72 9.73 4.47
C ALA A 101 6.12 9.87 5.10
N ALA A 102 7.03 8.96 4.79
CA ALA A 102 8.42 9.03 5.22
C ALA A 102 9.13 10.29 4.71
N GLY A 103 8.88 10.69 3.44
CA GLY A 103 9.38 11.95 2.88
C GLY A 103 8.64 13.21 3.37
N GLY A 104 7.44 13.04 3.91
CA GLY A 104 6.51 14.10 4.34
C GLY A 104 6.54 14.44 5.83
N GLY A 105 7.55 14.03 6.60
CA GLY A 105 7.73 14.38 8.02
C GLY A 105 7.64 13.22 8.99
N LEU A 106 7.27 12.00 8.59
CA LEU A 106 7.24 10.83 9.46
C LEU A 106 8.58 10.08 9.54
N ALA A 107 9.63 10.53 8.83
CA ALA A 107 10.96 9.94 8.90
C ALA A 107 11.46 9.68 10.34
N PRO A 108 11.30 10.60 11.33
CA PRO A 108 11.76 10.34 12.69
C PRO A 108 11.05 9.20 13.41
N LYS A 109 9.83 8.85 12.98
CA LYS A 109 9.01 7.77 13.54
C LYS A 109 9.15 6.44 12.78
N ILE A 110 9.72 6.45 11.58
CA ILE A 110 9.91 5.25 10.74
C ILE A 110 11.39 4.83 10.82
N LYS A 111 11.67 3.77 11.59
CA LYS A 111 13.04 3.26 11.78
C LYS A 111 13.65 2.72 10.50
N LYS A 112 12.89 1.90 9.79
CA LYS A 112 13.17 1.37 8.45
C LYS A 112 11.85 1.18 7.71
N LEU A 113 11.90 1.33 6.41
CA LEU A 113 10.77 1.13 5.50
C LEU A 113 11.04 -0.07 4.58
N ALA A 114 10.08 -0.97 4.40
CA ALA A 114 10.11 -1.98 3.37
C ALA A 114 8.91 -1.80 2.45
N ILE A 115 9.11 -1.80 1.13
CA ILE A 115 8.04 -1.64 0.15
C ILE A 115 8.07 -2.77 -0.88
N TRP A 116 6.90 -3.36 -1.12
CA TRP A 116 6.71 -4.40 -2.11
C TRP A 116 6.11 -3.83 -3.38
N GLU A 117 6.82 -4.00 -4.51
CA GLU A 117 6.36 -3.70 -5.86
C GLU A 117 5.62 -2.35 -5.99
N PRO A 118 6.29 -1.21 -5.72
CA PRO A 118 5.69 0.12 -5.90
C PRO A 118 5.30 0.31 -7.37
N PRO A 119 3.98 0.58 -7.68
CA PRO A 119 3.47 0.46 -9.03
C PRO A 119 3.65 1.75 -9.86
N PHE A 120 4.85 2.31 -9.88
CA PHE A 120 5.15 3.44 -10.76
C PHE A 120 5.31 2.98 -12.20
N ILE A 121 4.70 3.72 -13.12
CA ILE A 121 4.79 3.47 -14.56
C ILE A 121 5.82 4.43 -15.15
N LEU A 122 6.94 3.86 -15.57
CA LEU A 122 8.09 4.61 -16.08
C LEU A 122 8.21 4.50 -17.59
N GLU A 123 8.80 5.50 -18.20
CA GLU A 123 9.17 5.42 -19.62
C GLU A 123 10.09 4.22 -19.85
N GLY A 124 9.85 3.47 -20.92
CA GLY A 124 10.58 2.23 -21.22
C GLY A 124 10.13 0.99 -20.44
N SER A 125 9.18 1.09 -19.51
CA SER A 125 8.64 -0.06 -18.77
C SER A 125 7.76 -0.99 -19.62
N GLY A 126 7.39 -0.57 -20.83
CA GLY A 126 6.44 -1.31 -21.69
C GLY A 126 4.96 -1.15 -21.25
N ARG A 127 4.68 -0.33 -20.25
CA ARG A 127 3.34 -0.09 -19.75
C ARG A 127 2.92 1.37 -19.94
N GLN A 128 1.65 1.61 -20.14
CA GLN A 128 1.07 2.96 -20.22
C GLN A 128 0.19 3.22 -19.00
N ALA A 129 0.30 4.42 -18.45
CA ALA A 129 -0.57 4.87 -17.37
C ALA A 129 -2.02 5.04 -17.89
N PRO A 130 -3.02 4.69 -17.06
CA PRO A 130 -4.43 4.91 -17.41
C PRO A 130 -4.72 6.41 -17.63
N LYS A 131 -5.25 6.75 -18.80
CA LYS A 131 -5.60 8.14 -19.10
C LYS A 131 -6.80 8.60 -18.29
N ASP A 132 -6.74 9.82 -17.76
CA ASP A 132 -7.85 10.44 -17.02
C ASP A 132 -8.40 9.56 -15.88
N TYR A 133 -7.57 8.72 -15.28
CA TYR A 133 -7.98 7.65 -14.38
C TYR A 133 -8.87 8.15 -13.23
N LYS A 134 -8.41 9.14 -12.46
CA LYS A 134 -9.18 9.73 -11.36
C LYS A 134 -10.51 10.31 -11.82
N ARG A 135 -10.52 11.06 -12.95
CA ARG A 135 -11.74 11.66 -13.50
C ARG A 135 -12.76 10.58 -13.88
N ARG A 136 -12.32 9.50 -14.50
CA ARG A 136 -13.18 8.35 -14.89
C ARG A 136 -13.76 7.66 -13.66
N LEU A 137 -12.96 7.40 -12.63
CA LEU A 137 -13.43 6.84 -11.35
C LEU A 137 -14.50 7.75 -10.72
N THR A 138 -14.27 9.08 -10.70
CA THR A 138 -15.23 10.05 -10.14
C THR A 138 -16.54 10.05 -10.93
N SER A 139 -16.50 9.95 -12.25
CA SER A 139 -17.71 9.86 -13.08
C SER A 139 -18.49 8.57 -12.80
N LEU A 140 -17.81 7.42 -12.76
CA LEU A 140 -18.42 6.12 -12.45
C LEU A 140 -19.05 6.12 -11.04
N MET A 141 -18.38 6.75 -10.08
CA MET A 141 -18.91 6.90 -8.71
C MET A 141 -20.20 7.72 -8.70
N ALA A 142 -20.24 8.85 -9.42
CA ALA A 142 -21.44 9.70 -9.54
C ALA A 142 -22.62 8.97 -10.21
N GLU A 143 -22.32 8.02 -11.10
CA GLU A 143 -23.30 7.15 -11.76
C GLU A 143 -23.71 5.93 -10.93
N GLY A 144 -23.11 5.72 -9.74
CA GLY A 144 -23.34 4.54 -8.89
C GLY A 144 -22.74 3.24 -9.44
N ARG A 145 -21.85 3.30 -10.43
CA ARG A 145 -21.26 2.17 -11.17
C ARG A 145 -20.00 1.65 -10.49
N ARG A 146 -20.14 1.21 -9.24
CA ARG A 146 -19.01 0.75 -8.41
C ARG A 146 -18.29 -0.46 -9.01
N GLY A 147 -19.02 -1.42 -9.59
CA GLY A 147 -18.42 -2.58 -10.25
C GLY A 147 -17.54 -2.19 -11.44
N ASP A 148 -17.92 -1.14 -12.17
CA ASP A 148 -17.10 -0.65 -13.29
C ASP A 148 -15.86 0.13 -12.81
N MET A 149 -15.90 0.72 -11.60
CA MET A 149 -14.69 1.28 -10.96
C MET A 149 -13.69 0.18 -10.62
N VAL A 150 -14.16 -0.95 -10.07
CA VAL A 150 -13.33 -2.12 -9.75
C VAL A 150 -12.74 -2.73 -11.01
N GLU A 151 -13.56 -2.87 -12.08
CA GLU A 151 -13.10 -3.35 -13.39
C GLU A 151 -12.04 -2.41 -13.98
N LEU A 152 -12.27 -1.10 -13.96
CA LEU A 152 -11.31 -0.09 -14.42
C LEU A 152 -9.95 -0.22 -13.68
N PHE A 153 -9.98 -0.44 -12.37
CA PHE A 153 -8.78 -0.65 -11.56
C PHE A 153 -8.02 -1.91 -12.01
N PHE A 154 -8.69 -3.05 -12.07
CA PHE A 154 -8.00 -4.30 -12.42
C PHE A 154 -7.47 -4.31 -13.85
N VAL A 155 -8.26 -3.80 -14.81
CA VAL A 155 -7.85 -3.81 -16.22
C VAL A 155 -6.77 -2.77 -16.48
N GLU A 156 -6.97 -1.53 -16.06
CA GLU A 156 -6.09 -0.44 -16.49
C GLU A 156 -4.98 -0.11 -15.50
N ALA A 157 -5.25 -0.08 -14.21
CA ALA A 157 -4.21 0.23 -13.23
C ALA A 157 -3.35 -1.01 -12.90
N VAL A 158 -3.96 -2.18 -12.69
CA VAL A 158 -3.24 -3.43 -12.43
C VAL A 158 -2.74 -4.06 -13.75
N GLY A 159 -3.54 -4.01 -14.82
CA GLY A 159 -3.18 -4.55 -16.13
C GLY A 159 -3.58 -6.01 -16.35
N MET A 160 -4.64 -6.41 -15.69
CA MET A 160 -5.21 -7.75 -15.91
C MET A 160 -5.96 -7.81 -17.24
N PRO A 161 -5.98 -8.99 -17.91
CA PRO A 161 -6.80 -9.19 -19.10
C PRO A 161 -8.29 -8.93 -18.78
N ALA A 162 -8.99 -8.20 -19.64
CA ALA A 162 -10.40 -7.83 -19.43
C ALA A 162 -11.30 -9.05 -19.30
N GLU A 163 -11.01 -10.13 -20.05
CA GLU A 163 -11.76 -11.38 -20.00
C GLU A 163 -11.66 -12.06 -18.63
N LEU A 164 -10.48 -11.99 -18.00
CA LEU A 164 -10.28 -12.51 -16.65
C LEU A 164 -11.04 -11.66 -15.62
N VAL A 165 -11.00 -10.34 -15.73
CA VAL A 165 -11.75 -9.45 -14.83
C VAL A 165 -13.25 -9.63 -14.99
N ALA A 166 -13.76 -9.87 -16.21
CA ALA A 166 -15.17 -10.20 -16.44
C ALA A 166 -15.60 -11.51 -15.75
N GLN A 167 -14.70 -12.50 -15.66
CA GLN A 167 -14.95 -13.72 -14.89
C GLN A 167 -14.93 -13.44 -13.38
N MET A 168 -13.95 -12.65 -12.90
CA MET A 168 -13.86 -12.24 -11.49
C MET A 168 -15.13 -11.50 -11.02
N ARG A 169 -15.77 -10.74 -11.90
CA ARG A 169 -17.00 -10.01 -11.62
C ARG A 169 -18.18 -10.93 -11.27
N GLN A 170 -18.12 -12.20 -11.63
CA GLN A 170 -19.15 -13.21 -11.28
C GLN A 170 -18.85 -13.90 -9.94
N ALA A 171 -17.71 -13.63 -9.32
CA ALA A 171 -17.32 -14.28 -8.08
C ALA A 171 -18.07 -13.71 -6.87
N PRO A 172 -18.40 -14.53 -5.84
CA PRO A 172 -19.13 -14.07 -4.64
C PRO A 172 -18.45 -12.92 -3.88
N TRP A 173 -17.13 -12.82 -3.96
CA TRP A 173 -16.35 -11.78 -3.28
C TRP A 173 -16.36 -10.43 -4.01
N TRP A 174 -16.86 -10.34 -5.25
CA TRP A 174 -16.83 -9.09 -6.03
C TRP A 174 -17.63 -7.97 -5.37
N SER A 175 -18.75 -8.27 -4.74
CA SER A 175 -19.56 -7.26 -4.03
C SER A 175 -18.78 -6.55 -2.92
N ALA A 176 -17.91 -7.27 -2.22
CA ALA A 176 -17.04 -6.66 -1.20
C ALA A 176 -16.02 -5.67 -1.81
N GLN A 177 -15.57 -5.91 -3.05
CA GLN A 177 -14.73 -4.95 -3.78
C GLN A 177 -15.54 -3.72 -4.19
N GLU A 178 -16.80 -3.88 -4.60
CA GLU A 178 -17.68 -2.76 -4.95
C GLU A 178 -17.99 -1.86 -3.73
N GLU A 179 -18.08 -2.43 -2.54
CA GLU A 179 -18.23 -1.66 -1.31
C GLU A 179 -17.05 -0.73 -1.06
N MET A 180 -15.83 -1.21 -1.34
CA MET A 180 -14.59 -0.45 -1.19
C MET A 180 -14.24 0.40 -2.42
N ALA A 181 -14.95 0.30 -3.53
CA ALA A 181 -14.66 1.03 -4.77
C ALA A 181 -14.48 2.55 -4.60
N PRO A 182 -15.22 3.26 -3.70
CA PRO A 182 -14.98 4.69 -3.46
C PRO A 182 -13.53 5.02 -3.08
N THR A 183 -12.81 4.12 -2.39
CA THR A 183 -11.41 4.31 -1.99
C THR A 183 -10.44 4.33 -3.17
N LEU A 184 -10.85 3.85 -4.35
CA LEU A 184 -10.05 3.94 -5.58
C LEU A 184 -9.79 5.39 -6.01
N ILE A 185 -10.74 6.31 -5.70
CA ILE A 185 -10.54 7.75 -5.96
C ILE A 185 -9.44 8.30 -5.06
N GLN A 186 -9.41 7.87 -3.80
CA GLN A 186 -8.35 8.21 -2.83
C GLN A 186 -6.99 7.67 -3.30
N ASN A 187 -6.95 6.43 -3.76
CA ASN A 187 -5.73 5.83 -4.32
C ASN A 187 -5.25 6.59 -5.56
N ALA A 188 -6.17 6.97 -6.47
CA ALA A 188 -5.83 7.76 -7.64
C ALA A 188 -5.29 9.16 -7.28
N GLU A 189 -5.69 9.74 -6.13
CA GLU A 189 -5.20 11.03 -5.66
C GLU A 189 -3.71 10.99 -5.35
N PHE A 190 -3.24 10.01 -4.56
CA PHE A 190 -1.82 9.94 -4.20
C PHE A 190 -0.95 9.30 -5.28
N MET A 191 -1.51 8.44 -6.14
CA MET A 191 -0.77 7.87 -7.28
C MET A 191 -0.63 8.85 -8.45
N GLY A 192 -1.51 9.85 -8.54
CA GLY A 192 -1.49 10.84 -9.60
C GLY A 192 -1.60 10.22 -10.99
N ASP A 193 -0.65 10.49 -11.86
CA ASP A 193 -0.51 9.92 -13.20
C ASP A 193 0.29 8.60 -13.24
N PHE A 194 0.57 8.02 -12.09
CA PHE A 194 1.41 6.84 -11.88
C PHE A 194 2.90 7.05 -12.19
N SER A 195 3.34 8.24 -12.55
CA SER A 195 4.76 8.53 -12.70
C SER A 195 5.47 8.53 -11.35
N MET A 196 6.76 8.20 -11.34
CA MET A 196 7.59 8.30 -10.13
C MET A 196 8.06 9.75 -9.96
N PRO A 197 7.67 10.45 -8.87
CA PRO A 197 8.15 11.81 -8.60
C PRO A 197 9.57 11.75 -8.03
N ALA A 198 10.58 11.66 -8.90
CA ALA A 198 11.96 11.40 -8.53
C ALA A 198 12.52 12.36 -7.46
N GLU A 199 12.21 13.65 -7.57
CA GLU A 199 12.63 14.65 -6.58
C GLU A 199 12.02 14.42 -5.19
N ARG A 200 10.78 13.91 -5.12
CA ARG A 200 10.12 13.58 -3.86
C ARG A 200 10.71 12.30 -3.26
N VAL A 201 10.94 11.29 -4.08
CA VAL A 201 11.54 10.01 -3.68
C VAL A 201 12.97 10.24 -3.18
N ALA A 202 13.78 11.05 -3.86
CA ALA A 202 15.17 11.36 -3.47
C ALA A 202 15.28 12.05 -2.10
N LYS A 203 14.21 12.64 -1.58
CA LYS A 203 14.18 13.29 -0.25
C LYS A 203 13.91 12.31 0.89
N VAL A 204 13.55 11.07 0.62
CA VAL A 204 13.28 10.06 1.65
C VAL A 204 14.62 9.53 2.18
N THR A 205 14.99 9.94 3.39
CA THR A 205 16.25 9.54 4.05
C THR A 205 16.10 8.29 4.93
N THR A 206 14.90 7.83 5.15
CA THR A 206 14.64 6.59 5.90
C THR A 206 15.27 5.39 5.18
N PRO A 207 16.07 4.55 5.86
CA PRO A 207 16.59 3.32 5.26
C PRO A 207 15.45 2.47 4.69
N THR A 208 15.53 2.15 3.40
CA THR A 208 14.41 1.53 2.68
C THR A 208 14.84 0.28 1.94
N LEU A 209 14.11 -0.82 2.16
CA LEU A 209 14.20 -2.04 1.35
C LEU A 209 13.11 -2.01 0.28
N VAL A 210 13.50 -2.02 -0.98
CA VAL A 210 12.58 -2.11 -2.12
C VAL A 210 12.58 -3.55 -2.63
N ILE A 211 11.41 -4.18 -2.65
CA ILE A 211 11.27 -5.61 -2.92
C ILE A 211 10.41 -5.83 -4.16
N ASP A 212 10.77 -6.81 -4.99
CA ASP A 212 9.96 -7.26 -6.12
C ASP A 212 9.99 -8.79 -6.29
N GLY A 213 9.01 -9.34 -7.01
CA GLY A 213 8.87 -10.79 -7.24
C GLY A 213 9.60 -11.31 -8.46
N GLY A 214 10.01 -10.43 -9.36
CA GLY A 214 10.63 -10.80 -10.63
C GLY A 214 9.66 -11.27 -11.74
N GLU A 215 8.41 -11.63 -11.38
CA GLU A 215 7.42 -12.18 -12.32
C GLU A 215 6.73 -11.10 -13.17
N THR A 216 6.70 -9.86 -12.70
CA THR A 216 6.07 -8.73 -13.40
C THR A 216 7.14 -7.72 -13.82
N PRO A 217 7.62 -7.76 -15.10
CA PRO A 217 8.79 -6.98 -15.53
C PRO A 217 8.70 -5.48 -15.27
N TRP A 218 7.52 -4.86 -15.47
CA TRP A 218 7.35 -3.43 -15.25
C TRP A 218 7.40 -3.04 -13.78
N LEU A 219 6.93 -3.91 -12.85
CA LEU A 219 7.04 -3.69 -11.39
C LEU A 219 8.49 -3.86 -10.93
N SER A 220 9.22 -4.86 -11.44
CA SER A 220 10.66 -5.00 -11.17
C SER A 220 11.46 -3.81 -11.71
N TYR A 221 11.05 -3.25 -12.86
CA TYR A 221 11.65 -2.04 -13.40
C TYR A 221 11.40 -0.82 -12.49
N ALA A 222 10.17 -0.66 -12.01
CA ALA A 222 9.80 0.39 -11.05
C ALA A 222 10.55 0.24 -9.72
N ALA A 223 10.61 -0.97 -9.15
CA ALA A 223 11.33 -1.26 -7.93
C ALA A 223 12.82 -0.88 -8.03
N ARG A 224 13.45 -1.20 -9.16
CA ARG A 224 14.84 -0.81 -9.45
C ARG A 224 15.02 0.70 -9.51
N ALA A 225 14.10 1.39 -10.19
CA ALA A 225 14.17 2.85 -10.32
C ALA A 225 13.98 3.55 -8.96
N VAL A 226 13.05 3.09 -8.13
CA VAL A 226 12.85 3.59 -6.78
C VAL A 226 14.11 3.38 -5.93
N ALA A 227 14.68 2.17 -5.93
CA ALA A 227 15.89 1.87 -5.17
C ALA A 227 17.09 2.72 -5.60
N ASN A 228 17.23 2.97 -6.91
CA ASN A 228 18.32 3.81 -7.44
C ASN A 228 18.13 5.31 -7.13
N THR A 229 16.92 5.75 -6.83
CA THR A 229 16.61 7.15 -6.55
C THR A 229 16.72 7.48 -5.06
N LEU A 230 16.43 6.51 -4.19
CA LEU A 230 16.52 6.65 -2.75
C LEU A 230 18.00 6.75 -2.29
N PRO A 231 18.34 7.67 -1.36
CA PRO A 231 19.72 7.81 -0.89
C PRO A 231 20.22 6.64 -0.02
N HIS A 232 19.30 5.93 0.65
CA HIS A 232 19.62 4.83 1.56
C HIS A 232 18.68 3.63 1.28
N ALA A 233 18.85 3.00 0.11
CA ALA A 233 18.05 1.88 -0.27
C ALA A 233 18.85 0.61 -0.55
N GLU A 234 18.24 -0.51 -0.20
CA GLU A 234 18.59 -1.84 -0.70
C GLU A 234 17.49 -2.31 -1.63
N ARG A 235 17.84 -3.14 -2.62
CA ARG A 235 16.85 -3.84 -3.45
C ARG A 235 17.00 -5.34 -3.30
N ARG A 236 15.87 -6.04 -3.16
CA ARG A 236 15.83 -7.49 -3.10
C ARG A 236 14.73 -8.04 -4.01
N THR A 237 15.03 -9.13 -4.72
CA THR A 237 14.04 -9.86 -5.51
C THR A 237 13.73 -11.18 -4.81
N ILE A 238 12.45 -11.44 -4.55
CA ILE A 238 11.94 -12.73 -4.08
C ILE A 238 11.45 -13.48 -5.32
N SER A 239 12.37 -14.18 -5.98
CA SER A 239 12.11 -14.79 -7.30
C SER A 239 10.90 -15.73 -7.27
N GLY A 240 10.09 -15.67 -8.34
CA GLY A 240 8.92 -16.52 -8.53
C GLY A 240 7.68 -16.08 -7.73
N GLN A 241 7.72 -14.90 -7.11
CA GLN A 241 6.54 -14.38 -6.39
C GLN A 241 5.70 -13.48 -7.29
N PRO A 242 4.38 -13.75 -7.39
CA PRO A 242 3.45 -12.85 -8.07
C PRO A 242 3.24 -11.57 -7.23
N HIS A 243 2.55 -10.59 -7.80
CA HIS A 243 2.23 -9.33 -7.10
C HIS A 243 1.54 -9.57 -5.74
N ASN A 244 0.67 -10.56 -5.65
CA ASN A 244 0.12 -11.04 -4.39
C ASN A 244 1.11 -12.04 -3.75
N VAL A 245 2.17 -11.52 -3.14
CA VAL A 245 3.26 -12.31 -2.56
C VAL A 245 2.78 -13.23 -1.45
N ALA A 246 3.31 -14.47 -1.41
CA ALA A 246 3.04 -15.39 -0.32
C ALA A 246 3.62 -14.86 1.02
N PRO A 247 2.82 -14.85 2.11
CA PRO A 247 3.28 -14.39 3.42
C PRO A 247 4.55 -15.13 3.89
N GLU A 248 4.66 -16.42 3.61
CA GLU A 248 5.78 -17.28 3.97
C GLU A 248 7.08 -16.91 3.22
N ALA A 249 6.95 -16.32 2.03
CA ALA A 249 8.10 -15.82 1.28
C ALA A 249 8.52 -14.42 1.75
N MET A 250 7.56 -13.57 2.17
CA MET A 250 7.82 -12.21 2.61
C MET A 250 8.34 -12.13 4.04
N ALA A 251 7.76 -12.91 4.97
CA ALA A 251 8.07 -12.79 6.39
C ALA A 251 9.58 -12.92 6.70
N PRO A 252 10.33 -13.90 6.18
CA PRO A 252 11.78 -14.03 6.45
C PRO A 252 12.59 -12.82 5.96
N VAL A 253 12.17 -12.21 4.83
CA VAL A 253 12.85 -11.04 4.26
C VAL A 253 12.67 -9.82 5.16
N LEU A 254 11.45 -9.60 5.67
CA LEU A 254 11.17 -8.52 6.60
C LEU A 254 11.84 -8.74 7.96
N GLU A 255 11.84 -9.97 8.48
CA GLU A 255 12.51 -10.32 9.72
C GLU A 255 14.01 -10.03 9.66
N GLU A 256 14.69 -10.46 8.58
CA GLU A 256 16.10 -10.20 8.37
C GLU A 256 16.38 -8.69 8.31
N TYR A 257 15.63 -7.97 7.47
CA TYR A 257 15.85 -6.54 7.25
C TYR A 257 15.57 -5.69 8.50
N PHE A 258 14.51 -5.97 9.24
CA PHE A 258 14.16 -5.20 10.43
C PHE A 258 15.01 -5.56 11.66
N SER A 259 15.69 -6.70 11.65
CA SER A 259 16.58 -7.12 12.74
C SER A 259 18.07 -6.75 12.55
N SER A 260 18.44 -6.27 11.35
CA SER A 260 19.80 -5.85 11.00
C SER A 260 20.22 -4.49 11.56
#